data_679390c42854a8407dedd51fc6d869a8
#
_entry.id   679390c42854a8407dedd51fc6d869a8
#
_cell.length_a   1.000
_cell.length_b   1.000
_cell.length_c   1.000
_cell.angle_alpha   90.00
_cell.angle_beta   90.00
_cell.angle_gamma   90.00
#
_symmetry.space_group_name_H-M   'P 1'
#
loop_
_entity.id
_entity.type
_entity.pdbx_description
1 polymer ?
#
loop_
_entity_poly.entity_id
_entity_poly.type
_entity_poly.pdbx_seq_one_letter_code
_entity_poly.pdbx_strand_id
1 'polypeptide(L)'
;GKKVTISYAASSALAKQIEQGAPAQMFISADLDWMDYVAKKNLIKSDTRSNLLGNRIVLIAPKGKAQPIEIKAGFDLAKVVGDGRLAMANVDSVPAGKYGKAALEKLGAWAGVSGKVAQAENVRAALLLVSRGEAPAGIVYQTDAAADPNVAIIGTFPENTHAPIIYPIALTAGANHPDAAAF
;
A
#
# COMPACT_ATOMS: atom_id res chain seq x y z
N GLY A 1 6.90 -27.68 14.68
CA GLY A 1 6.19 -26.44 14.44
C GLY A 1 5.31 -26.55 13.21
N LYS A 2 4.25 -25.74 13.15
CA LYS A 2 3.34 -25.70 11.99
C LYS A 2 3.95 -24.80 10.89
N LYS A 3 3.78 -25.19 9.63
CA LYS A 3 4.27 -24.42 8.48
C LYS A 3 3.13 -23.57 7.92
N VAL A 4 3.41 -22.27 7.70
CA VAL A 4 2.51 -21.35 7.00
C VAL A 4 3.16 -20.96 5.68
N THR A 5 2.41 -21.05 4.58
CA THR A 5 2.83 -20.56 3.27
C THR A 5 2.10 -19.26 2.98
N ILE A 6 2.83 -18.21 2.65
CA ILE A 6 2.26 -16.88 2.41
C ILE A 6 2.52 -16.47 0.96
N SER A 7 1.48 -16.01 0.28
CA SER A 7 1.57 -15.37 -1.03
C SER A 7 1.47 -13.86 -0.86
N TYR A 8 2.45 -13.14 -1.37
CA TYR A 8 2.51 -11.69 -1.32
C TYR A 8 2.23 -11.08 -2.69
N ALA A 9 1.27 -10.16 -2.72
CA ALA A 9 0.95 -9.34 -3.87
C ALA A 9 0.15 -8.11 -3.41
N ALA A 10 -0.21 -7.21 -4.32
CA ALA A 10 -1.18 -6.17 -4.01
C ALA A 10 -2.52 -6.80 -3.57
N SER A 11 -3.19 -6.19 -2.58
CA SER A 11 -4.49 -6.69 -2.08
C SER A 11 -5.53 -6.82 -3.19
N SER A 12 -5.48 -5.93 -4.19
CA SER A 12 -6.30 -6.00 -5.39
C SER A 12 -6.08 -7.29 -6.19
N ALA A 13 -4.82 -7.68 -6.39
CA ALA A 13 -4.47 -8.91 -7.10
C ALA A 13 -4.88 -10.16 -6.30
N LEU A 14 -4.60 -10.17 -4.99
CA LEU A 14 -4.98 -11.28 -4.12
C LEU A 14 -6.51 -11.47 -4.03
N ALA A 15 -7.27 -10.37 -3.94
CA ALA A 15 -8.73 -10.41 -3.95
C ALA A 15 -9.27 -11.03 -5.26
N LYS A 16 -8.68 -10.68 -6.39
CA LYS A 16 -9.03 -11.26 -7.69
C LYS A 16 -8.67 -12.73 -7.80
N GLN A 17 -7.51 -13.14 -7.25
CA GLN A 17 -7.13 -14.55 -7.19
C GLN A 17 -8.12 -15.37 -6.33
N ILE A 18 -8.56 -14.84 -5.19
CA ILE A 18 -9.58 -15.48 -4.35
C ILE A 18 -10.91 -15.62 -5.13
N GLU A 19 -11.32 -14.57 -5.85
CA GLU A 19 -12.51 -14.59 -6.71
C GLU A 19 -12.43 -15.68 -7.79
N GLN A 20 -11.23 -15.93 -8.32
CA GLN A 20 -10.96 -16.97 -9.31
C GLN A 20 -10.76 -18.38 -8.71
N GLY A 21 -10.95 -18.53 -7.40
CA GLY A 21 -10.88 -19.81 -6.72
C GLY A 21 -9.51 -20.22 -6.21
N ALA A 22 -8.57 -19.29 -6.04
CA ALA A 22 -7.27 -19.61 -5.45
C ALA A 22 -7.43 -20.26 -4.06
N PRO A 23 -6.70 -21.36 -3.77
CA PRO A 23 -6.84 -22.12 -2.53
C PRO A 23 -6.14 -21.42 -1.36
N ALA A 24 -6.77 -20.40 -0.80
CA ALA A 24 -6.30 -19.67 0.38
C ALA A 24 -7.16 -20.00 1.61
N GLN A 25 -6.54 -20.09 2.77
CA GLN A 25 -7.25 -20.26 4.05
C GLN A 25 -7.62 -18.91 4.67
N MET A 26 -6.84 -17.87 4.37
CA MET A 26 -6.96 -16.58 5.00
C MET A 26 -6.60 -15.47 4.01
N PHE A 27 -7.26 -14.32 4.15
CA PHE A 27 -6.95 -13.10 3.40
C PHE A 27 -6.67 -11.96 4.35
N ILE A 28 -5.53 -11.29 4.15
CA ILE A 28 -5.18 -10.04 4.83
C ILE A 28 -5.09 -8.98 3.75
N SER A 29 -5.90 -7.93 3.88
CA SER A 29 -5.92 -6.81 2.95
C SER A 29 -5.23 -5.58 3.56
N ALA A 30 -4.62 -4.76 2.73
CA ALA A 30 -4.03 -3.48 3.15
C ALA A 30 -5.04 -2.32 3.10
N ASP A 31 -6.29 -2.56 2.76
CA ASP A 31 -7.40 -1.64 2.91
C ASP A 31 -8.72 -2.39 3.18
N LEU A 32 -9.73 -1.64 3.62
CA LEU A 32 -11.07 -2.18 3.85
C LEU A 32 -11.79 -2.48 2.53
N ASP A 33 -11.53 -1.71 1.47
CA ASP A 33 -12.25 -1.81 0.19
C ASP A 33 -12.08 -3.19 -0.46
N TRP A 34 -10.87 -3.75 -0.47
CA TRP A 34 -10.63 -5.06 -1.05
C TRP A 34 -11.15 -6.21 -0.18
N MET A 35 -11.19 -6.02 1.15
CA MET A 35 -11.90 -6.96 2.03
C MET A 35 -13.40 -6.88 1.80
N ASP A 36 -13.98 -5.69 1.64
CA ASP A 36 -15.40 -5.50 1.30
C ASP A 36 -15.73 -6.11 -0.07
N TYR A 37 -14.82 -6.00 -1.03
CA TYR A 37 -14.98 -6.60 -2.36
C TYR A 37 -15.19 -8.12 -2.28
N VAL A 38 -14.32 -8.84 -1.56
CA VAL A 38 -14.45 -10.29 -1.39
C VAL A 38 -15.64 -10.65 -0.48
N ALA A 39 -15.96 -9.84 0.52
CA ALA A 39 -17.10 -10.04 1.39
C ALA A 39 -18.43 -9.96 0.63
N LYS A 40 -18.60 -8.97 -0.23
CA LYS A 40 -19.81 -8.80 -1.08
C LYS A 40 -20.03 -9.96 -2.05
N LYS A 41 -18.98 -10.70 -2.36
CA LYS A 41 -19.03 -11.90 -3.22
C LYS A 41 -19.15 -13.21 -2.42
N ASN A 42 -19.36 -13.12 -1.11
CA ASN A 42 -19.45 -14.27 -0.19
C ASN A 42 -18.19 -15.16 -0.22
N LEU A 43 -17.01 -14.55 -0.40
CA LEU A 43 -15.72 -15.26 -0.50
C LEU A 43 -14.96 -15.32 0.83
N ILE A 44 -15.50 -14.74 1.89
CA ILE A 44 -14.95 -14.82 3.25
C ILE A 44 -16.00 -15.30 4.25
N LYS A 45 -15.55 -15.81 5.38
CA LYS A 45 -16.39 -16.07 6.56
C LYS A 45 -16.50 -14.76 7.35
N SER A 46 -17.61 -14.04 7.18
CA SER A 46 -17.78 -12.67 7.70
C SER A 46 -17.67 -12.56 9.22
N ASP A 47 -18.06 -13.60 9.95
CA ASP A 47 -17.94 -13.70 11.41
C ASP A 47 -16.48 -13.80 11.90
N THR A 48 -15.54 -14.09 11.00
CA THR A 48 -14.10 -14.16 11.29
C THR A 48 -13.37 -12.86 10.96
N ARG A 49 -14.03 -11.91 10.31
CA ARG A 49 -13.40 -10.65 9.91
C ARG A 49 -13.10 -9.79 11.13
N SER A 50 -11.86 -9.29 11.20
CA SER A 50 -11.43 -8.33 12.21
C SER A 50 -10.37 -7.38 11.66
N ASN A 51 -10.19 -6.25 12.34
CA ASN A 51 -9.10 -5.32 12.03
C ASN A 51 -7.84 -5.80 12.76
N LEU A 52 -6.77 -6.05 12.01
CA LEU A 52 -5.55 -6.65 12.54
C LEU A 52 -4.49 -5.60 12.84
N LEU A 53 -4.20 -4.72 11.89
CA LEU A 53 -3.08 -3.78 11.93
C LEU A 53 -3.48 -2.42 11.33
N GLY A 54 -2.67 -1.41 11.65
CA GLY A 54 -2.65 -0.12 10.97
C GLY A 54 -1.29 0.14 10.32
N ASN A 55 -1.20 1.22 9.54
CA ASN A 55 0.05 1.67 8.94
C ASN A 55 0.00 3.17 8.68
N ARG A 56 1.09 3.72 8.13
CA ARG A 56 1.19 5.11 7.67
C ARG A 56 1.79 5.13 6.27
N ILE A 57 1.40 6.08 5.44
CA ILE A 57 2.09 6.36 4.19
C ILE A 57 3.12 7.46 4.39
N VAL A 58 4.25 7.27 3.72
CA VAL A 58 5.42 8.15 3.81
C VAL A 58 5.93 8.49 2.42
N LEU A 59 6.54 9.66 2.31
CA LEU A 59 7.32 10.06 1.15
C LEU A 59 8.76 9.63 1.38
N ILE A 60 9.33 8.90 0.44
CA ILE A 60 10.70 8.40 0.49
C ILE A 60 11.54 8.97 -0.66
N ALA A 61 12.85 9.01 -0.45
CA ALA A 61 13.85 9.29 -1.46
C ALA A 61 15.02 8.31 -1.33
N PRO A 62 15.88 8.17 -2.35
CA PRO A 62 17.14 7.44 -2.21
C PRO A 62 17.97 8.01 -1.05
N LYS A 63 18.51 7.16 -0.19
CA LYS A 63 19.18 7.56 1.06
C LYS A 63 20.23 8.65 0.89
N GLY A 64 21.03 8.57 -0.16
CA GLY A 64 22.09 9.55 -0.44
C GLY A 64 21.60 10.91 -0.98
N LYS A 65 20.31 11.02 -1.30
CA LYS A 65 19.67 12.24 -1.83
C LYS A 65 18.51 12.72 -0.97
N ALA A 66 18.31 12.11 0.20
CA ALA A 66 17.19 12.40 1.08
C ALA A 66 17.35 13.78 1.73
N GLN A 67 16.37 14.64 1.50
CA GLN A 67 16.22 15.94 2.17
C GLN A 67 14.83 15.97 2.81
N PRO A 68 14.72 16.12 4.14
CA PRO A 68 13.43 16.20 4.81
C PRO A 68 12.56 17.33 4.27
N ILE A 69 11.27 17.05 4.11
CA ILE A 69 10.27 18.03 3.68
C ILE A 69 9.06 17.96 4.61
N GLU A 70 8.51 19.11 4.93
CA GLU A 70 7.26 19.20 5.67
C GLU A 70 6.09 18.96 4.72
N ILE A 71 5.33 17.89 4.97
CA ILE A 71 4.13 17.55 4.18
C ILE A 71 2.92 18.30 4.76
N LYS A 72 2.51 19.34 4.05
CA LYS A 72 1.37 20.21 4.39
C LYS A 72 0.63 20.65 3.14
N ALA A 73 -0.52 21.30 3.31
CA ALA A 73 -1.28 21.84 2.17
C ALA A 73 -0.40 22.73 1.30
N GLY A 74 -0.40 22.48 0.01
CA GLY A 74 0.37 23.24 -0.98
C GLY A 74 1.87 22.96 -0.98
N PHE A 75 2.39 21.90 -0.31
CA PHE A 75 3.80 21.56 -0.41
C PHE A 75 4.22 21.24 -1.85
N ASP A 76 5.41 21.63 -2.24
CA ASP A 76 5.89 21.56 -3.62
C ASP A 76 6.53 20.18 -3.90
N LEU A 77 5.68 19.17 -4.08
CA LEU A 77 6.13 17.83 -4.46
C LEU A 77 6.71 17.81 -5.88
N ALA A 78 6.23 18.67 -6.77
CA ALA A 78 6.74 18.76 -8.13
C ALA A 78 8.23 19.14 -8.15
N LYS A 79 8.66 20.01 -7.23
CA LYS A 79 10.07 20.37 -7.05
C LYS A 79 10.90 19.18 -6.56
N VAL A 80 10.37 18.36 -5.65
CA VAL A 80 11.05 17.14 -5.17
C VAL A 80 11.25 16.14 -6.28
N VAL A 81 10.24 15.95 -7.13
CA VAL A 81 10.26 15.03 -8.26
C VAL A 81 11.16 15.55 -9.40
N GLY A 82 11.20 16.87 -9.60
CA GLY A 82 11.98 17.50 -10.67
C GLY A 82 11.60 16.98 -12.06
N ASP A 83 12.60 16.61 -12.85
CA ASP A 83 12.41 16.02 -14.17
C ASP A 83 12.16 14.50 -14.14
N GLY A 84 12.23 13.89 -12.96
CA GLY A 84 12.00 12.46 -12.76
C GLY A 84 10.52 12.10 -12.64
N ARG A 85 10.26 10.94 -12.03
CA ARG A 85 8.91 10.42 -11.78
C ARG A 85 8.70 10.12 -10.30
N LEU A 86 7.47 10.27 -9.84
CA LEU A 86 7.05 9.85 -8.52
C LEU A 86 6.65 8.36 -8.57
N ALA A 87 7.37 7.52 -7.85
CA ALA A 87 7.03 6.11 -7.75
C ALA A 87 5.82 5.90 -6.83
N MET A 88 4.79 5.27 -7.35
CA MET A 88 3.59 4.90 -6.60
C MET A 88 3.09 3.53 -7.07
N ALA A 89 2.46 2.76 -6.21
CA ALA A 89 1.64 1.66 -6.66
C ALA A 89 0.45 2.21 -7.47
N ASN A 90 -0.18 1.36 -8.29
CA ASN A 90 -1.32 1.78 -9.12
C ASN A 90 -2.35 2.55 -8.28
N VAL A 91 -2.61 3.78 -8.69
CA VAL A 91 -3.36 4.76 -7.89
C VAL A 91 -4.88 4.52 -7.88
N ASP A 92 -5.39 3.68 -8.77
CA ASP A 92 -6.81 3.39 -8.88
C ASP A 92 -7.21 2.06 -8.23
N SER A 93 -6.27 1.13 -8.04
CA SER A 93 -6.57 -0.22 -7.56
C SER A 93 -5.76 -0.67 -6.35
N VAL A 94 -4.48 -0.32 -6.26
CA VAL A 94 -3.61 -0.81 -5.18
C VAL A 94 -3.76 0.06 -3.93
N PRO A 95 -3.95 -0.51 -2.73
CA PRO A 95 -4.19 0.25 -1.51
C PRO A 95 -3.22 1.42 -1.28
N ALA A 96 -1.91 1.19 -1.32
CA ALA A 96 -0.92 2.26 -1.11
C ALA A 96 -1.03 3.38 -2.16
N GLY A 97 -1.34 3.05 -3.41
CA GLY A 97 -1.57 4.01 -4.48
C GLY A 97 -2.83 4.83 -4.24
N LYS A 98 -3.92 4.19 -3.84
CA LYS A 98 -5.20 4.86 -3.50
C LYS A 98 -5.03 5.84 -2.34
N TYR A 99 -4.38 5.42 -1.25
CA TYR A 99 -4.09 6.30 -0.12
C TYR A 99 -3.19 7.47 -0.51
N GLY A 100 -2.13 7.20 -1.28
CA GLY A 100 -1.21 8.23 -1.75
C GLY A 100 -1.88 9.28 -2.63
N LYS A 101 -2.69 8.85 -3.61
CA LYS A 101 -3.46 9.76 -4.48
C LYS A 101 -4.42 10.62 -3.66
N ALA A 102 -5.21 10.00 -2.77
CA ALA A 102 -6.16 10.72 -1.92
C ALA A 102 -5.45 11.78 -1.06
N ALA A 103 -4.31 11.45 -0.46
CA ALA A 103 -3.53 12.39 0.33
C ALA A 103 -3.00 13.55 -0.52
N LEU A 104 -2.48 13.29 -1.70
CA LEU A 104 -1.98 14.32 -2.61
C LEU A 104 -3.10 15.24 -3.13
N GLU A 105 -4.28 14.69 -3.42
CA GLU A 105 -5.46 15.47 -3.78
C GLU A 105 -5.89 16.39 -2.64
N LYS A 106 -5.98 15.85 -1.42
CA LYS A 106 -6.34 16.61 -0.22
C LYS A 106 -5.36 17.75 0.08
N LEU A 107 -4.09 17.54 -0.19
CA LEU A 107 -3.01 18.52 0.01
C LEU A 107 -2.85 19.50 -1.16
N GLY A 108 -3.59 19.32 -2.26
CA GLY A 108 -3.49 20.15 -3.47
C GLY A 108 -2.21 19.91 -4.28
N ALA A 109 -1.50 18.81 -4.04
CA ALA A 109 -0.24 18.47 -4.71
C ALA A 109 -0.41 17.53 -5.91
N TRP A 110 -1.56 16.86 -6.05
CA TRP A 110 -1.80 15.85 -7.10
C TRP A 110 -1.63 16.39 -8.51
N ALA A 111 -2.25 17.52 -8.82
CA ALA A 111 -2.22 18.10 -10.16
C ALA A 111 -0.79 18.36 -10.67
N GLY A 112 0.13 18.75 -9.78
CA GLY A 112 1.53 19.02 -10.13
C GLY A 112 2.36 17.78 -10.46
N VAL A 113 1.90 16.58 -10.09
CA VAL A 113 2.67 15.33 -10.26
C VAL A 113 1.91 14.23 -10.99
N SER A 114 0.61 14.37 -11.23
CA SER A 114 -0.23 13.32 -11.83
C SER A 114 0.31 12.79 -13.17
N GLY A 115 0.85 13.66 -14.01
CA GLY A 115 1.50 13.30 -15.28
C GLY A 115 2.91 12.70 -15.13
N LYS A 116 3.46 12.67 -13.93
CA LYS A 116 4.81 12.21 -13.62
C LYS A 116 4.83 10.97 -12.74
N VAL A 117 3.71 10.29 -12.54
CA VAL A 117 3.66 9.08 -11.72
C VAL A 117 4.21 7.88 -12.48
N ALA A 118 5.21 7.22 -11.90
CA ALA A 118 5.64 5.89 -12.31
C ALA A 118 4.81 4.87 -11.51
N GLN A 119 3.78 4.31 -12.14
CA GLN A 119 2.89 3.35 -11.48
C GLN A 119 3.49 1.95 -11.48
N ALA A 120 3.49 1.31 -10.34
CA ALA A 120 3.95 -0.06 -10.13
C ALA A 120 2.78 -0.99 -9.78
N GLU A 121 2.96 -2.28 -9.99
CA GLU A 121 1.92 -3.30 -9.72
C GLU A 121 1.60 -3.47 -8.22
N ASN A 122 2.54 -3.12 -7.34
CA ASN A 122 2.38 -3.15 -5.89
C ASN A 122 3.34 -2.16 -5.22
N VAL A 123 3.16 -1.95 -3.90
CA VAL A 123 3.96 -0.98 -3.14
C VAL A 123 5.44 -1.34 -3.08
N ARG A 124 5.80 -2.63 -3.04
CA ARG A 124 7.19 -3.07 -3.01
C ARG A 124 7.90 -2.83 -4.34
N ALA A 125 7.20 -2.97 -5.46
CA ALA A 125 7.73 -2.58 -6.77
C ALA A 125 7.95 -1.07 -6.86
N ALA A 126 7.06 -0.25 -6.31
CA ALA A 126 7.27 1.20 -6.21
C ALA A 126 8.48 1.55 -5.33
N LEU A 127 8.64 0.89 -4.17
CA LEU A 127 9.81 1.03 -3.30
C LEU A 127 11.12 0.76 -4.06
N LEU A 128 11.17 -0.29 -4.85
CA LEU A 128 12.36 -0.68 -5.62
C LEU A 128 12.78 0.38 -6.64
N LEU A 129 11.86 1.10 -7.26
CA LEU A 129 12.19 2.20 -8.17
C LEU A 129 12.98 3.31 -7.46
N VAL A 130 12.61 3.61 -6.22
CA VAL A 130 13.33 4.59 -5.40
C VAL A 130 14.64 4.02 -4.87
N SER A 131 14.62 2.80 -4.36
CA SER A 131 15.79 2.10 -3.81
C SER A 131 16.93 1.97 -4.82
N ARG A 132 16.60 1.77 -6.10
CA ARG A 132 17.55 1.68 -7.21
C ARG A 132 17.93 3.04 -7.79
N GLY A 133 17.35 4.13 -7.31
CA GLY A 133 17.61 5.47 -7.85
C GLY A 133 16.94 5.76 -9.21
N GLU A 134 16.02 4.91 -9.64
CA GLU A 134 15.23 5.08 -10.89
C GLU A 134 14.14 6.13 -10.73
N ALA A 135 13.68 6.38 -9.50
CA ALA A 135 12.75 7.46 -9.14
C ALA A 135 13.35 8.31 -8.02
N PRO A 136 13.30 9.66 -8.11
CA PRO A 136 13.82 10.57 -7.09
C PRO A 136 12.99 10.56 -5.81
N ALA A 137 11.72 10.16 -5.87
CA ALA A 137 10.83 10.04 -4.71
C ALA A 137 9.76 8.98 -4.97
N GLY A 138 9.13 8.51 -3.90
CA GLY A 138 8.01 7.57 -3.98
C GLY A 138 7.14 7.63 -2.73
N ILE A 139 5.91 7.11 -2.85
CA ILE A 139 4.98 6.97 -1.73
C ILE A 139 4.80 5.48 -1.45
N VAL A 140 5.15 5.11 -0.22
CA VAL A 140 5.11 3.72 0.28
C VAL A 140 4.60 3.71 1.71
N TYR A 141 4.43 2.52 2.30
CA TYR A 141 4.16 2.43 3.73
C TYR A 141 5.44 2.65 4.56
N GLN A 142 5.26 3.13 5.77
CA GLN A 142 6.36 3.30 6.73
C GLN A 142 7.11 1.97 6.97
N THR A 143 6.39 0.86 7.02
CA THR A 143 6.98 -0.47 7.17
C THR A 143 7.80 -0.91 5.97
N ASP A 144 7.44 -0.47 4.75
CA ASP A 144 8.24 -0.73 3.54
C ASP A 144 9.56 0.05 3.60
N ALA A 145 9.50 1.31 3.96
CA ALA A 145 10.68 2.15 4.11
C ALA A 145 11.64 1.61 5.18
N ALA A 146 11.10 1.11 6.30
CA ALA A 146 11.91 0.51 7.36
C ALA A 146 12.62 -0.78 6.94
N ALA A 147 12.08 -1.48 5.94
CA ALA A 147 12.63 -2.75 5.45
C ALA A 147 13.73 -2.59 4.38
N ASP A 148 13.95 -1.38 3.85
CA ASP A 148 14.93 -1.13 2.79
C ASP A 148 15.95 -0.07 3.23
N PRO A 149 17.24 -0.46 3.43
CA PRO A 149 18.27 0.46 3.90
C PRO A 149 18.72 1.49 2.86
N ASN A 150 18.32 1.35 1.59
CA ASN A 150 18.72 2.24 0.50
C ASN A 150 17.79 3.45 0.32
N VAL A 151 16.68 3.49 1.05
CA VAL A 151 15.76 4.62 1.05
C VAL A 151 15.74 5.31 2.41
N ALA A 152 15.31 6.55 2.42
CA ALA A 152 15.02 7.30 3.65
C ALA A 152 13.66 7.96 3.55
N ILE A 153 12.95 8.02 4.67
CA ILE A 153 11.72 8.79 4.82
C ILE A 153 12.08 10.27 4.83
N ILE A 154 11.52 11.05 3.91
CA ILE A 154 11.69 12.50 3.84
C ILE A 154 10.46 13.25 4.33
N GLY A 155 9.33 12.58 4.49
CA GLY A 155 8.13 13.16 5.09
C GLY A 155 7.08 12.07 5.37
N THR A 156 6.23 12.32 6.37
CA THR A 156 5.10 11.46 6.72
C THR A 156 3.80 12.20 6.39
N PHE A 157 2.90 11.57 5.67
CA PHE A 157 1.60 12.17 5.35
C PHE A 157 0.73 12.27 6.61
N PRO A 158 0.12 13.45 6.86
CA PRO A 158 -0.82 13.59 7.96
C PRO A 158 -2.01 12.65 7.82
N GLU A 159 -2.44 12.04 8.91
CA GLU A 159 -3.52 11.02 8.91
C GLU A 159 -4.86 11.57 8.42
N ASN A 160 -5.11 12.87 8.54
CA ASN A 160 -6.32 13.53 8.05
C ASN A 160 -6.33 13.78 6.53
N THR A 161 -5.29 13.37 5.80
CA THR A 161 -5.19 13.53 4.33
C THR A 161 -5.70 12.34 3.55
N HIS A 162 -5.97 11.23 4.21
CA HIS A 162 -6.47 9.99 3.62
C HIS A 162 -7.36 9.25 4.61
N ALA A 163 -8.10 8.25 4.14
CA ALA A 163 -8.85 7.36 5.04
C ALA A 163 -7.89 6.61 5.99
N PRO A 164 -8.32 6.21 7.19
CA PRO A 164 -7.52 5.40 8.10
C PRO A 164 -6.97 4.15 7.40
N ILE A 165 -5.67 3.89 7.53
CA ILE A 165 -5.03 2.71 6.96
C ILE A 165 -5.25 1.56 7.95
N ILE A 166 -6.13 0.64 7.58
CA ILE A 166 -6.51 -0.51 8.37
C ILE A 166 -6.28 -1.76 7.53
N TYR A 167 -5.64 -2.75 8.11
CA TYR A 167 -5.42 -4.08 7.54
C TYR A 167 -6.42 -5.04 8.17
N PRO A 168 -7.56 -5.32 7.50
CA PRO A 168 -8.48 -6.35 7.94
C PRO A 168 -7.96 -7.75 7.59
N ILE A 169 -8.37 -8.72 8.38
CA ILE A 169 -8.12 -10.15 8.19
C ILE A 169 -9.44 -10.91 8.23
N ALA A 170 -9.56 -11.96 7.44
CA ALA A 170 -10.68 -12.90 7.51
C ALA A 170 -10.27 -14.27 6.97
N LEU A 171 -10.94 -15.32 7.44
CA LEU A 171 -10.88 -16.63 6.79
C LEU A 171 -11.64 -16.56 5.46
N THR A 172 -11.11 -17.22 4.44
CA THR A 172 -11.83 -17.39 3.16
C THR A 172 -13.03 -18.33 3.34
N ALA A 173 -14.01 -18.20 2.47
CA ALA A 173 -15.20 -19.07 2.51
C ALA A 173 -14.85 -20.56 2.40
N GLY A 174 -13.79 -20.90 1.63
CA GLY A 174 -13.29 -22.26 1.45
C GLY A 174 -12.30 -22.73 2.53
N ALA A 175 -12.04 -21.91 3.56
CA ALA A 175 -11.11 -22.29 4.62
C ALA A 175 -11.60 -23.52 5.40
N ASN A 176 -10.81 -24.58 5.39
CA ASN A 176 -11.12 -25.86 6.00
C ASN A 176 -10.00 -26.44 6.86
N HIS A 177 -8.84 -25.77 6.91
CA HIS A 177 -7.74 -26.24 7.74
C HIS A 177 -8.03 -25.97 9.22
N PRO A 178 -7.91 -26.95 10.13
CA PRO A 178 -8.29 -26.81 11.53
C PRO A 178 -7.48 -25.74 12.29
N ASP A 179 -6.26 -25.46 11.85
CA ASP A 179 -5.38 -24.47 12.48
C ASP A 179 -5.55 -23.05 11.93
N ALA A 180 -6.33 -22.85 10.88
CA ALA A 180 -6.44 -21.55 10.22
C ALA A 180 -7.01 -20.46 11.14
N ALA A 181 -7.99 -20.80 11.98
CA ALA A 181 -8.60 -19.88 12.92
C ALA A 181 -7.69 -19.53 14.12
N ALA A 182 -6.73 -20.41 14.42
CA ALA A 182 -5.80 -20.22 15.54
C ALA A 182 -4.53 -19.42 15.16
N PHE A 183 -4.28 -19.26 13.87
CA PHE A 183 -3.18 -18.46 13.34
C PHE A 183 -3.42 -16.97 13.49
#